data_dd95712d91e6a6fe3403752f96dbbebb
#
_entry.id   dd95712d91e6a6fe3403752f96dbbebb
#
_cell.length_a   1.000
_cell.length_b   1.000
_cell.length_c   1.000
_cell.angle_alpha   90.00
_cell.angle_beta   90.00
_cell.angle_gamma   90.00
#
_symmetry.space_group_name_H-M   'P 1'
#
loop_
_entity.id
_entity.type
_entity.pdbx_description
1 polymer ?
#
loop_
_entity_poly.entity_id
_entity_poly.type
_entity_poly.pdbx_seq_one_letter_code
_entity_poly.pdbx_strand_id
1 'polypeptide(L)'
;MDVVLDDRLLIEELLVGLGQSEFNFHTTTYWYYRACRAAVVGAGGHLSGPFRELPPLEQQRAIASILQLPEDIGLPESRRVVPVMVDVAGRNPKLNLLNLEAVATARFLNATTWLSPESAKGILPSVLDSESLSWVTIALD
;
A
#
# COMPACT_ATOMS: atom_id res chain seq x y z
N MET A 1 16.87 2.61 -0.61
CA MET A 1 16.07 2.24 0.58
C MET A 1 14.68 1.82 0.15
N ASP A 2 14.24 0.68 0.61
CA ASP A 2 12.93 0.12 0.26
C ASP A 2 11.85 0.68 1.16
N VAL A 3 10.72 1.06 0.55
CA VAL A 3 9.56 1.61 1.23
C VAL A 3 8.31 0.89 0.72
N VAL A 4 7.45 0.47 1.64
CA VAL A 4 6.16 -0.13 1.30
C VAL A 4 5.07 0.92 1.47
N LEU A 5 4.33 1.18 0.39
CA LEU A 5 3.24 2.16 0.38
C LEU A 5 1.91 1.46 0.62
N ASP A 6 1.03 2.08 1.42
CA ASP A 6 -0.34 1.61 1.53
C ASP A 6 -1.14 1.98 0.26
N ASP A 7 -2.42 1.61 0.24
CA ASP A 7 -3.29 1.82 -0.92
C ASP A 7 -3.47 3.30 -1.27
N ARG A 8 -3.70 4.15 -0.28
CA ARG A 8 -3.91 5.60 -0.54
C ARG A 8 -2.64 6.27 -1.05
N LEU A 9 -1.48 5.94 -0.45
CA LEU A 9 -0.20 6.51 -0.90
C LEU A 9 0.21 5.98 -2.26
N LEU A 10 -0.12 4.74 -2.58
CA LEU A 10 0.08 4.19 -3.92
C LEU A 10 -0.69 5.01 -4.96
N ILE A 11 -1.95 5.30 -4.69
CA ILE A 11 -2.77 6.12 -5.58
C ILE A 11 -2.11 7.50 -5.76
N GLU A 12 -1.68 8.12 -4.67
CA GLU A 12 -1.02 9.43 -4.74
C GLU A 12 0.25 9.39 -5.57
N GLU A 13 1.08 8.36 -5.37
CA GLU A 13 2.30 8.21 -6.17
C GLU A 13 2.01 8.07 -7.65
N LEU A 14 0.98 7.32 -8.01
CA LEU A 14 0.64 7.05 -9.41
C LEU A 14 -0.04 8.23 -10.10
N LEU A 15 -0.80 9.06 -9.36
CA LEU A 15 -1.52 10.19 -9.95
C LEU A 15 -0.72 11.49 -9.92
N VAL A 16 0.04 11.72 -8.88
CA VAL A 16 0.72 13.01 -8.64
C VAL A 16 2.22 12.83 -8.48
N GLY A 17 2.63 11.79 -7.78
CA GLY A 17 4.00 11.56 -7.35
C GLY A 17 4.26 12.11 -5.95
N LEU A 18 4.99 11.32 -5.15
CA LEU A 18 5.34 11.72 -3.78
C LEU A 18 6.62 12.56 -3.73
N GLY A 19 7.29 12.74 -4.88
CA GLY A 19 8.49 13.57 -4.97
C GLY A 19 9.73 12.98 -4.31
N GLN A 20 9.76 11.67 -4.11
CA GLN A 20 10.82 10.97 -3.38
C GLN A 20 11.52 9.98 -4.30
N SER A 21 12.45 10.48 -5.12
CA SER A 21 13.12 9.66 -6.14
C SER A 21 14.21 8.74 -5.58
N GLU A 22 14.66 8.97 -4.36
CA GLU A 22 15.72 8.17 -3.73
C GLU A 22 15.22 6.87 -3.10
N PHE A 23 13.93 6.64 -3.09
CA PHE A 23 13.34 5.43 -2.50
C PHE A 23 12.92 4.45 -3.58
N ASN A 24 13.02 3.16 -3.27
CA ASN A 24 12.43 2.09 -4.07
C ASN A 24 11.05 1.79 -3.48
N PHE A 25 10.00 2.14 -4.23
CA PHE A 25 8.64 1.93 -3.76
C PHE A 25 8.15 0.53 -4.06
N HIS A 26 7.45 -0.04 -3.09
CA HIS A 26 6.76 -1.31 -3.16
C HIS A 26 5.34 -1.11 -2.64
N THR A 27 4.48 -2.04 -2.93
CA THR A 27 3.17 -2.13 -2.29
C THR A 27 2.85 -3.61 -2.11
N THR A 28 1.66 -3.93 -1.61
CA THR A 28 1.23 -5.31 -1.46
C THR A 28 0.16 -5.65 -2.48
N THR A 29 -0.09 -6.94 -2.67
CA THR A 29 -1.14 -7.41 -3.58
C THR A 29 -2.51 -6.90 -3.13
N TYR A 30 -2.82 -6.97 -1.82
CA TYR A 30 -4.11 -6.53 -1.31
C TYR A 30 -4.27 -5.01 -1.37
N TRP A 31 -3.24 -4.24 -1.06
CA TRP A 31 -3.30 -2.79 -1.20
C TRP A 31 -3.45 -2.37 -2.66
N TYR A 32 -2.73 -3.03 -3.56
CA TYR A 32 -2.88 -2.78 -4.99
C TYR A 32 -4.29 -3.13 -5.47
N TYR A 33 -4.83 -4.26 -5.03
CA TYR A 33 -6.22 -4.63 -5.35
C TYR A 33 -7.20 -3.55 -4.88
N ARG A 34 -7.03 -3.05 -3.66
CA ARG A 34 -7.92 -2.00 -3.13
C ARG A 34 -7.81 -0.71 -3.92
N ALA A 35 -6.61 -0.34 -4.36
CA ALA A 35 -6.41 0.84 -5.22
C ALA A 35 -7.13 0.67 -6.56
N CYS A 36 -6.99 -0.49 -7.19
CA CYS A 36 -7.68 -0.81 -8.45
C CYS A 36 -9.19 -0.78 -8.28
N ARG A 37 -9.70 -1.38 -7.22
CA ARG A 37 -11.13 -1.41 -6.94
C ARG A 37 -11.68 0.00 -6.71
N ALA A 38 -10.97 0.83 -5.99
CA ALA A 38 -11.38 2.21 -5.76
C ALA A 38 -11.46 3.01 -7.06
N ALA A 39 -10.52 2.76 -7.98
CA ALA A 39 -10.48 3.44 -9.26
C ALA A 39 -11.63 2.98 -10.18
N VAL A 40 -11.87 1.68 -10.29
CA VAL A 40 -12.80 1.10 -11.26
C VAL A 40 -14.24 1.14 -10.74
N VAL A 41 -14.47 0.70 -9.52
CA VAL A 41 -15.82 0.54 -8.96
C VAL A 41 -16.33 1.83 -8.32
N GLY A 42 -15.43 2.69 -7.85
CA GLY A 42 -15.80 3.93 -7.17
C GLY A 42 -16.38 3.71 -5.78
N ALA A 43 -16.22 2.52 -5.21
CA ALA A 43 -16.77 2.14 -3.92
C ALA A 43 -15.72 2.12 -2.80
N GLY A 44 -14.60 2.79 -3.03
CA GLY A 44 -13.47 2.79 -2.10
C GLY A 44 -13.51 3.84 -0.99
N GLY A 45 -14.62 4.55 -0.80
CA GLY A 45 -14.69 5.61 0.20
C GLY A 45 -13.64 6.68 -0.04
N HIS A 46 -12.78 6.95 0.95
CA HIS A 46 -11.71 7.95 0.82
C HIS A 46 -10.71 7.63 -0.30
N LEU A 47 -10.56 6.36 -0.67
CA LEU A 47 -9.66 5.96 -1.76
C LEU A 47 -10.19 6.39 -3.13
N SER A 48 -11.51 6.49 -3.30
CA SER A 48 -12.12 6.90 -4.58
C SER A 48 -12.13 8.40 -4.78
N GLY A 49 -11.97 9.20 -3.73
CA GLY A 49 -12.00 10.66 -3.79
C GLY A 49 -11.07 11.26 -4.83
N PRO A 50 -9.77 10.87 -4.87
CA PRO A 50 -8.83 11.42 -5.83
C PRO A 50 -9.28 11.25 -7.29
N PHE A 51 -9.98 10.16 -7.60
CA PHE A 51 -10.49 9.92 -8.96
C PHE A 51 -11.72 10.76 -9.26
N ARG A 52 -12.64 10.89 -8.30
CA ARG A 52 -13.89 11.63 -8.48
C ARG A 52 -13.69 13.13 -8.73
N GLU A 53 -12.61 13.68 -8.20
CA GLU A 53 -12.28 15.09 -8.34
C GLU A 53 -11.74 15.44 -9.73
N LEU A 54 -11.38 14.45 -10.54
CA LEU A 54 -10.82 14.66 -11.86
C LEU A 54 -11.93 14.83 -12.91
N PRO A 55 -11.69 15.65 -13.95
CA PRO A 55 -12.58 15.69 -15.12
C PRO A 55 -12.66 14.30 -15.79
N PRO A 56 -13.78 13.99 -16.50
CA PRO A 56 -14.00 12.63 -17.00
C PRO A 56 -12.86 12.02 -17.82
N LEU A 57 -12.23 12.81 -18.70
CA LEU A 57 -11.12 12.28 -19.51
C LEU A 57 -9.89 11.98 -18.66
N GLU A 58 -9.55 12.87 -17.75
CA GLU A 58 -8.43 12.66 -16.83
C GLU A 58 -8.70 11.52 -15.86
N GLN A 59 -9.97 11.34 -15.46
CA GLN A 59 -10.38 10.22 -14.63
C GLN A 59 -10.12 8.89 -15.33
N GLN A 60 -10.45 8.79 -16.63
CA GLN A 60 -10.19 7.57 -17.40
C GLN A 60 -8.70 7.27 -17.50
N ARG A 61 -7.87 8.32 -17.70
CA ARG A 61 -6.42 8.15 -17.75
C ARG A 61 -5.85 7.70 -16.40
N ALA A 62 -6.36 8.27 -15.32
CA ALA A 62 -5.95 7.90 -13.97
C ALA A 62 -6.28 6.44 -13.68
N ILE A 63 -7.49 5.99 -14.03
CA ILE A 63 -7.90 4.59 -13.87
C ILE A 63 -6.97 3.67 -14.65
N ALA A 64 -6.66 4.02 -15.90
CA ALA A 64 -5.75 3.23 -16.72
C ALA A 64 -4.35 3.15 -16.08
N SER A 65 -3.87 4.24 -15.51
CA SER A 65 -2.56 4.28 -14.83
C SER A 65 -2.51 3.34 -13.62
N ILE A 66 -3.59 3.27 -12.84
CA ILE A 66 -3.65 2.38 -11.69
C ILE A 66 -3.64 0.92 -12.15
N LEU A 67 -4.42 0.58 -13.19
CA LEU A 67 -4.52 -0.80 -13.68
C LEU A 67 -3.25 -1.31 -14.35
N GLN A 68 -2.36 -0.40 -14.76
CA GLN A 68 -1.08 -0.73 -15.38
C GLN A 68 0.05 -0.32 -14.45
N LEU A 69 0.17 -1.00 -13.32
CA LEU A 69 1.18 -0.67 -12.31
C LEU A 69 2.58 -0.62 -12.95
N PRO A 70 3.31 0.50 -12.80
CA PRO A 70 4.69 0.58 -13.32
C PRO A 70 5.58 -0.51 -12.75
N GLU A 71 6.49 -1.03 -13.57
CA GLU A 71 7.38 -2.12 -13.15
C GLU A 71 8.38 -1.71 -12.09
N ASP A 72 8.65 -0.43 -11.95
CA ASP A 72 9.54 0.08 -10.90
C ASP A 72 8.88 0.14 -9.52
N ILE A 73 7.58 -0.11 -9.43
CA ILE A 73 6.91 -0.32 -8.14
C ILE A 73 6.82 -1.81 -7.88
N GLY A 74 7.50 -2.28 -6.83
CA GLY A 74 7.58 -3.68 -6.52
C GLY A 74 6.30 -4.26 -5.93
N LEU A 75 6.02 -5.51 -6.27
CA LEU A 75 4.98 -6.31 -5.65
C LEU A 75 5.63 -7.52 -4.98
N PRO A 76 5.03 -8.05 -3.90
CA PRO A 76 5.60 -9.21 -3.23
C PRO A 76 5.52 -10.45 -4.12
N GLU A 77 6.58 -11.23 -4.10
CA GLU A 77 6.59 -12.54 -4.74
C GLU A 77 6.00 -13.55 -3.76
N SER A 78 4.88 -14.18 -4.14
CA SER A 78 4.14 -15.06 -3.26
C SER A 78 4.99 -16.19 -2.68
N ARG A 79 5.87 -16.78 -3.47
CA ARG A 79 6.73 -17.88 -3.01
C ARG A 79 7.61 -17.48 -1.85
N ARG A 80 7.97 -16.20 -1.77
CA ARG A 80 8.89 -15.69 -0.73
C ARG A 80 8.14 -15.06 0.43
N VAL A 81 7.02 -14.39 0.17
CA VAL A 81 6.31 -13.68 1.22
C VAL A 81 5.36 -14.57 2.02
N VAL A 82 4.77 -15.60 1.40
CA VAL A 82 3.82 -16.47 2.10
C VAL A 82 4.43 -17.16 3.31
N PRO A 83 5.65 -17.74 3.24
CA PRO A 83 6.26 -18.30 4.46
C PRO A 83 6.46 -17.27 5.57
N VAL A 84 6.78 -16.02 5.22
CA VAL A 84 6.90 -14.93 6.20
C VAL A 84 5.54 -14.60 6.81
N MET A 85 4.47 -14.62 5.99
CA MET A 85 3.11 -14.44 6.49
C MET A 85 2.73 -15.49 7.53
N VAL A 86 3.09 -16.75 7.30
CA VAL A 86 2.84 -17.83 8.25
C VAL A 86 3.56 -17.55 9.58
N ASP A 87 4.81 -17.13 9.51
CA ASP A 87 5.58 -16.78 10.70
C ASP A 87 4.97 -15.64 11.48
N VAL A 88 4.60 -14.55 10.79
CA VAL A 88 3.95 -13.38 11.41
C VAL A 88 2.60 -13.76 12.00
N ALA A 89 1.83 -14.59 11.30
CA ALA A 89 0.52 -15.06 11.77
C ALA A 89 0.64 -15.87 13.07
N GLY A 90 1.72 -16.60 13.25
CA GLY A 90 1.98 -17.34 14.48
C GLY A 90 2.06 -16.45 15.72
N ARG A 91 2.54 -15.23 15.55
CA ARG A 91 2.63 -14.23 16.62
C ARG A 91 1.42 -13.30 16.68
N ASN A 92 0.64 -13.21 15.60
CA ASN A 92 -0.47 -12.27 15.45
C ASN A 92 -1.67 -12.99 14.83
N PRO A 93 -2.29 -13.95 15.54
CA PRO A 93 -3.28 -14.86 14.94
C PRO A 93 -4.59 -14.19 14.51
N LYS A 94 -4.83 -12.95 14.96
CA LYS A 94 -6.06 -12.24 14.62
C LYS A 94 -5.92 -11.27 13.44
N LEU A 95 -4.72 -11.16 12.85
CA LEU A 95 -4.53 -10.28 11.70
C LEU A 95 -5.28 -10.81 10.48
N ASN A 96 -5.96 -9.91 9.77
CA ASN A 96 -6.53 -10.25 8.48
C ASN A 96 -5.42 -10.33 7.40
N LEU A 97 -5.75 -10.89 6.24
CA LEU A 97 -4.78 -11.10 5.18
C LEU A 97 -4.14 -9.82 4.67
N LEU A 98 -4.90 -8.74 4.59
CA LEU A 98 -4.38 -7.45 4.14
C LEU A 98 -3.25 -6.97 5.04
N ASN A 99 -3.49 -6.94 6.35
CA ASN A 99 -2.49 -6.49 7.31
C ASN A 99 -1.33 -7.48 7.42
N LEU A 100 -1.64 -8.76 7.34
CA LEU A 100 -0.64 -9.84 7.41
C LEU A 100 0.36 -9.73 6.25
N GLU A 101 -0.14 -9.54 5.03
CA GLU A 101 0.73 -9.36 3.87
C GLU A 101 1.59 -8.10 4.00
N ALA A 102 1.00 -7.00 4.50
CA ALA A 102 1.72 -5.74 4.70
C ALA A 102 2.91 -5.93 5.65
N VAL A 103 2.69 -6.55 6.80
CA VAL A 103 3.74 -6.79 7.78
C VAL A 103 4.81 -7.74 7.22
N ALA A 104 4.38 -8.82 6.58
CA ALA A 104 5.29 -9.80 6.00
C ALA A 104 6.15 -9.20 4.89
N THR A 105 5.58 -8.35 4.04
CA THR A 105 6.30 -7.68 2.96
C THR A 105 7.36 -6.74 3.53
N ALA A 106 7.00 -5.94 4.53
CA ALA A 106 7.93 -5.04 5.19
C ALA A 106 9.08 -5.81 5.85
N ARG A 107 8.78 -6.93 6.50
CA ARG A 107 9.79 -7.78 7.11
C ARG A 107 10.71 -8.42 6.06
N PHE A 108 10.13 -8.98 5.01
CA PHE A 108 10.91 -9.63 3.96
C PHE A 108 11.89 -8.65 3.30
N LEU A 109 11.46 -7.41 3.04
CA LEU A 109 12.28 -6.38 2.41
C LEU A 109 13.15 -5.61 3.40
N ASN A 110 12.92 -5.77 4.70
CA ASN A 110 13.49 -4.90 5.73
C ASN A 110 13.20 -3.43 5.40
N ALA A 111 11.96 -3.15 5.01
CA ALA A 111 11.54 -1.86 4.50
C ALA A 111 10.81 -1.04 5.57
N THR A 112 10.79 0.28 5.38
CA THR A 112 9.90 1.16 6.15
C THR A 112 8.54 1.19 5.48
N THR A 113 7.47 1.07 6.27
CA THR A 113 6.10 1.17 5.76
C THR A 113 5.63 2.61 5.88
N TRP A 114 5.16 3.16 4.76
CA TRP A 114 4.56 4.49 4.73
C TRP A 114 3.04 4.34 4.74
N LEU A 115 2.41 4.95 5.72
CA LEU A 115 0.97 4.85 5.94
C LEU A 115 0.31 6.20 5.72
N SER A 116 -0.83 6.20 5.04
CA SER A 116 -1.71 7.35 5.03
C SER A 116 -2.34 7.53 6.43
N PRO A 117 -2.89 8.72 6.72
CA PRO A 117 -3.53 8.94 8.02
C PRO A 117 -4.62 7.92 8.36
N GLU A 118 -5.37 7.47 7.35
CA GLU A 118 -6.43 6.48 7.58
C GLU A 118 -5.86 5.12 8.00
N SER A 119 -4.84 4.63 7.31
CA SER A 119 -4.20 3.36 7.67
C SER A 119 -3.52 3.43 9.03
N ALA A 120 -2.98 4.59 9.38
CA ALA A 120 -2.29 4.79 10.66
C ALA A 120 -3.23 4.76 11.87
N LYS A 121 -4.55 4.89 11.65
CA LYS A 121 -5.55 4.80 12.73
C LYS A 121 -5.91 3.37 13.09
N GLY A 122 -5.56 2.40 12.24
CA GLY A 122 -5.89 1.00 12.45
C GLY A 122 -4.88 0.27 13.31
N ILE A 123 -4.91 -1.06 13.22
CA ILE A 123 -4.06 -1.93 14.03
C ILE A 123 -2.60 -1.99 13.55
N LEU A 124 -2.35 -1.61 12.30
CA LEU A 124 -1.07 -1.85 11.65
C LEU A 124 0.12 -1.22 12.38
N PRO A 125 0.06 0.06 12.85
CA PRO A 125 1.19 0.64 13.58
C PRO A 125 1.63 -0.18 14.78
N SER A 126 0.70 -0.66 15.60
CA SER A 126 1.05 -1.42 16.79
C SER A 126 1.67 -2.77 16.44
N VAL A 127 1.21 -3.41 15.36
CA VAL A 127 1.79 -4.67 14.90
C VAL A 127 3.17 -4.45 14.33
N LEU A 128 3.38 -3.42 13.53
CA LEU A 128 4.71 -3.08 13.01
C LEU A 128 5.69 -2.81 14.14
N ASP A 129 5.26 -2.08 15.18
CA ASP A 129 6.09 -1.84 16.36
C ASP A 129 6.43 -3.15 17.06
N SER A 130 5.46 -4.03 17.27
CA SER A 130 5.69 -5.31 17.94
C SER A 130 6.62 -6.23 17.15
N GLU A 131 6.67 -6.08 15.83
CA GLU A 131 7.55 -6.83 14.94
C GLU A 131 8.89 -6.12 14.70
N SER A 132 9.13 -5.01 15.39
CA SER A 132 10.34 -4.19 15.27
C SER A 132 10.58 -3.67 13.87
N LEU A 133 9.49 -3.29 13.19
CA LEU A 133 9.52 -2.75 11.83
C LEU A 133 9.21 -1.25 11.86
N SER A 134 9.95 -0.50 11.05
CA SER A 134 9.79 0.96 10.96
C SER A 134 8.55 1.34 10.16
N TRP A 135 7.89 2.41 10.57
CA TRP A 135 6.77 2.99 9.81
C TRP A 135 6.69 4.48 10.06
N VAL A 136 6.11 5.21 9.12
CA VAL A 136 5.85 6.64 9.27
C VAL A 136 4.49 6.95 8.64
N THR A 137 3.86 8.03 9.11
CA THR A 137 2.63 8.55 8.51
C THR A 137 3.00 9.65 7.53
N ILE A 138 2.45 9.59 6.32
CA ILE A 138 2.64 10.61 5.29
C ILE A 138 1.34 11.39 5.17
N ALA A 139 1.37 12.67 5.51
CA ALA A 139 0.20 13.54 5.36
C ALA A 139 0.01 13.89 3.88
N LEU A 140 -1.25 13.90 3.44
CA LEU A 140 -1.64 14.27 2.08
C LEU A 140 -2.51 15.53 2.16
N ASP A 141 -2.27 16.46 1.25
CA ASP A 141 -3.04 17.71 1.16
C ASP A 141 -4.41 17.50 0.54
#